data_58df68b390fa1cdf9ab84237d57fffbf
#
_entry.id   58df68b390fa1cdf9ab84237d57fffbf
#
_cell.length_a   1.000
_cell.length_b   1.000
_cell.length_c   1.000
_cell.angle_alpha   90.00
_cell.angle_beta   90.00
_cell.angle_gamma   90.00
#
_symmetry.space_group_name_H-M   'P 1'
#
loop_
_entity.id
_entity.type
_entity.pdbx_description
1 polymer ?
#
loop_
_entity_poly.entity_id
_entity_poly.type
_entity_poly.pdbx_seq_one_letter_code
_entity_poly.pdbx_strand_id
1 'polypeptide(L)'
;MSNLKWINLTELSLFFILIFSFTHLQADELIPLNQVIASEHRSAINKLRDKYRHPAQTLAFFGIKQDMTVIEVWPGKGWYTEILAPFLKQGGGQFIAAGFPQHTGPKWRQRMQYDYQQWLAKSPADFDQVKLIEFGPPSFWQLGRDNSADAVLTFRNVHNWVKGGYEKEMFTAFYRVLKPGGLLGVVDHRANSDTHLATMKQSGYLSEKLVVSLAEQAGFILEEKSEINANPLDSKHHPEGVWTLPPTLRLGNKNQQKYKAIGESDRMTLRFRKPN
;
A
#
# COMPACT_ATOMS: atom_id res chain seq x y z
N MET A 1 -88.38 -44.35 -29.56
CA MET A 1 -88.15 -42.97 -29.86
C MET A 1 -87.04 -42.44 -28.91
N SER A 2 -85.97 -42.18 -29.49
CA SER A 2 -84.70 -41.88 -28.97
C SER A 2 -84.58 -40.46 -28.41
N ASN A 3 -83.87 -40.27 -27.38
CA ASN A 3 -83.15 -38.97 -27.17
C ASN A 3 -81.87 -39.22 -26.40
N LEU A 4 -80.79 -39.18 -27.14
CA LEU A 4 -79.43 -39.21 -26.72
C LEU A 4 -79.10 -37.83 -26.11
N LYS A 5 -78.62 -37.76 -24.85
CA LYS A 5 -78.04 -36.51 -24.28
C LYS A 5 -76.57 -36.64 -24.28
N TRP A 6 -75.90 -35.61 -24.89
CA TRP A 6 -74.51 -35.44 -24.97
C TRP A 6 -73.98 -34.99 -23.61
N ILE A 7 -72.87 -35.61 -23.16
CA ILE A 7 -72.09 -35.17 -21.99
C ILE A 7 -70.97 -34.27 -22.48
N ASN A 8 -70.99 -33.02 -22.04
CA ASN A 8 -69.88 -32.09 -22.27
C ASN A 8 -68.71 -32.37 -21.28
N LEU A 9 -67.55 -32.74 -21.83
CA LEU A 9 -66.29 -32.76 -21.09
C LEU A 9 -65.76 -31.33 -21.00
N THR A 10 -65.76 -30.77 -19.80
CA THR A 10 -65.06 -29.57 -19.47
C THR A 10 -63.56 -29.86 -19.28
N GLU A 11 -62.76 -29.35 -20.15
CA GLU A 11 -61.28 -29.41 -20.04
C GLU A 11 -60.78 -28.63 -18.80
N LEU A 12 -60.13 -29.36 -17.90
CA LEU A 12 -59.47 -28.80 -16.73
C LEU A 12 -58.05 -28.40 -17.16
N SER A 13 -57.87 -27.12 -17.55
CA SER A 13 -56.54 -26.57 -17.84
C SER A 13 -55.79 -26.33 -16.53
N LEU A 14 -54.82 -27.21 -16.22
CA LEU A 14 -53.84 -26.94 -15.17
C LEU A 14 -52.85 -25.87 -15.63
N PHE A 15 -53.01 -24.70 -15.06
CA PHE A 15 -51.98 -23.62 -15.18
C PHE A 15 -50.84 -23.95 -14.21
N PHE A 16 -49.73 -24.47 -14.73
CA PHE A 16 -48.47 -24.53 -14.00
C PHE A 16 -47.85 -23.14 -13.95
N ILE A 17 -47.98 -22.43 -12.81
CA ILE A 17 -47.24 -21.21 -12.54
C ILE A 17 -45.82 -21.61 -12.16
N LEU A 18 -44.87 -21.54 -13.10
CA LEU A 18 -43.44 -21.60 -12.81
C LEU A 18 -43.08 -20.33 -12.07
N ILE A 19 -42.93 -20.40 -10.75
CA ILE A 19 -42.31 -19.34 -9.95
C ILE A 19 -40.82 -19.42 -10.20
N PHE A 20 -40.30 -18.60 -11.13
CA PHE A 20 -38.89 -18.31 -11.23
C PHE A 20 -38.49 -17.48 -10.01
N SER A 21 -37.92 -18.14 -9.00
CA SER A 21 -37.19 -17.45 -7.92
C SER A 21 -35.95 -16.87 -8.52
N PHE A 22 -36.03 -15.60 -8.91
CA PHE A 22 -34.80 -14.78 -9.13
C PHE A 22 -34.13 -14.62 -7.79
N THR A 23 -33.13 -15.46 -7.50
CA THR A 23 -32.12 -15.14 -6.49
C THR A 23 -31.40 -13.92 -7.03
N HIS A 24 -31.74 -12.76 -6.52
CA HIS A 24 -30.90 -11.57 -6.63
C HIS A 24 -29.58 -11.95 -5.97
N LEU A 25 -28.58 -12.28 -6.78
CA LEU A 25 -27.19 -12.19 -6.34
C LEU A 25 -26.97 -10.71 -6.03
N GLN A 26 -27.05 -10.36 -4.76
CA GLN A 26 -26.68 -9.03 -4.29
C GLN A 26 -25.20 -8.94 -4.61
N ALA A 27 -24.83 -8.15 -5.63
CA ALA A 27 -23.45 -7.78 -5.84
C ALA A 27 -23.03 -7.09 -4.55
N ASP A 28 -22.08 -7.68 -3.83
CA ASP A 28 -21.51 -7.05 -2.63
C ASP A 28 -21.07 -5.65 -3.04
N GLU A 29 -21.74 -4.63 -2.48
CA GLU A 29 -21.45 -3.24 -2.77
C GLU A 29 -20.01 -2.96 -2.29
N LEU A 30 -19.11 -2.61 -3.21
CA LEU A 30 -17.71 -2.39 -2.91
C LEU A 30 -17.56 -1.34 -1.80
N ILE A 31 -16.92 -1.70 -0.69
CA ILE A 31 -16.76 -0.78 0.44
C ILE A 31 -15.81 0.36 0.03
N PRO A 32 -16.24 1.63 0.13
CA PRO A 32 -15.40 2.77 -0.19
C PRO A 32 -14.11 2.80 0.66
N LEU A 33 -13.01 3.28 0.10
CA LEU A 33 -11.72 3.40 0.77
C LEU A 33 -11.82 4.07 2.15
N ASN A 34 -12.64 5.11 2.29
CA ASN A 34 -12.84 5.80 3.56
C ASN A 34 -13.45 4.91 4.65
N GLN A 35 -14.31 3.96 4.29
CA GLN A 35 -14.86 3.01 5.25
C GLN A 35 -13.80 2.01 5.70
N VAL A 36 -12.95 1.54 4.80
CA VAL A 36 -11.80 0.67 5.17
C VAL A 36 -10.84 1.42 6.10
N ILE A 37 -10.56 2.69 5.82
CA ILE A 37 -9.70 3.53 6.68
C ILE A 37 -10.32 3.72 8.08
N ALA A 38 -11.63 3.86 8.20
CA ALA A 38 -12.34 4.01 9.47
C ALA A 38 -12.56 2.70 10.23
N SER A 39 -12.42 1.54 9.57
CA SER A 39 -12.82 0.22 10.09
C SER A 39 -12.17 -0.16 11.43
N GLU A 40 -12.91 -0.93 12.22
CA GLU A 40 -12.50 -1.42 13.54
C GLU A 40 -11.30 -2.37 13.54
N HIS A 41 -11.05 -3.09 12.43
CA HIS A 41 -9.88 -3.97 12.30
C HIS A 41 -8.54 -3.19 12.34
N ARG A 42 -8.55 -1.89 12.03
CA ARG A 42 -7.36 -1.05 12.12
C ARG A 42 -7.04 -0.70 13.57
N SER A 43 -5.79 -0.87 13.95
CA SER A 43 -5.34 -0.56 15.29
C SER A 43 -5.51 0.94 15.62
N ALA A 44 -5.98 1.23 16.83
CA ALA A 44 -6.21 2.62 17.29
C ALA A 44 -4.92 3.46 17.19
N ILE A 45 -3.75 2.87 17.49
CA ILE A 45 -2.45 3.57 17.40
C ILE A 45 -2.09 3.93 15.97
N ASN A 46 -2.50 3.13 14.98
CA ASN A 46 -2.29 3.43 13.57
C ASN A 46 -3.25 4.52 13.08
N LYS A 47 -4.53 4.48 13.50
CA LYS A 47 -5.52 5.53 13.19
C LYS A 47 -5.09 6.92 13.70
N LEU A 48 -4.47 7.01 14.90
CA LEU A 48 -3.94 8.28 15.42
C LEU A 48 -2.88 8.94 14.51
N ARG A 49 -2.30 8.18 13.59
CA ARG A 49 -1.28 8.66 12.67
C ARG A 49 -1.85 9.08 11.31
N ASP A 50 -3.14 8.82 11.04
CA ASP A 50 -3.78 9.17 9.78
C ASP A 50 -3.69 10.68 9.48
N LYS A 51 -3.78 11.52 10.50
CA LYS A 51 -3.62 12.98 10.41
C LYS A 51 -2.25 13.46 9.89
N TYR A 52 -1.23 12.58 9.92
CA TYR A 52 0.10 12.85 9.38
C TYR A 52 0.37 12.11 8.07
N ARG A 53 -0.44 11.12 7.73
CA ARG A 53 -0.21 10.22 6.60
C ARG A 53 -1.26 10.30 5.51
N HIS A 54 -2.38 10.97 5.80
CA HIS A 54 -3.45 11.28 4.86
C HIS A 54 -3.79 10.09 3.92
N PRO A 55 -4.14 8.89 4.47
CA PRO A 55 -4.19 7.67 3.67
C PRO A 55 -5.16 7.75 2.50
N ALA A 56 -6.36 8.34 2.70
CA ALA A 56 -7.34 8.48 1.65
C ALA A 56 -6.81 9.32 0.49
N GLN A 57 -6.26 10.50 0.80
CA GLN A 57 -5.73 11.43 -0.19
C GLN A 57 -4.49 10.84 -0.89
N THR A 58 -3.60 10.17 -0.12
CA THR A 58 -2.38 9.56 -0.66
C THR A 58 -2.69 8.43 -1.63
N LEU A 59 -3.61 7.52 -1.27
CA LEU A 59 -3.99 6.40 -2.14
C LEU A 59 -4.82 6.86 -3.35
N ALA A 60 -5.67 7.89 -3.18
CA ALA A 60 -6.39 8.52 -4.28
C ALA A 60 -5.42 9.23 -5.25
N PHE A 61 -4.41 9.95 -4.74
CA PHE A 61 -3.36 10.57 -5.57
C PHE A 61 -2.60 9.51 -6.37
N PHE A 62 -2.31 8.35 -5.80
CA PHE A 62 -1.71 7.24 -6.52
C PHE A 62 -2.69 6.52 -7.46
N GLY A 63 -3.99 6.82 -7.40
CA GLY A 63 -4.99 6.20 -8.27
C GLY A 63 -5.22 4.72 -7.99
N ILE A 64 -5.09 4.29 -6.73
CA ILE A 64 -5.27 2.89 -6.34
C ILE A 64 -6.74 2.51 -6.41
N LYS A 65 -7.04 1.42 -7.11
CA LYS A 65 -8.38 0.84 -7.27
C LYS A 65 -8.44 -0.56 -6.65
N GLN A 66 -9.65 -1.02 -6.34
CA GLN A 66 -9.87 -2.28 -5.63
C GLN A 66 -9.52 -3.54 -6.45
N ASP A 67 -9.56 -3.43 -7.77
CA ASP A 67 -9.29 -4.52 -8.72
C ASP A 67 -7.80 -4.68 -9.10
N MET A 68 -6.94 -3.83 -8.56
CA MET A 68 -5.51 -3.81 -8.89
C MET A 68 -4.70 -4.91 -8.20
N THR A 69 -3.61 -5.32 -8.83
CA THR A 69 -2.49 -6.00 -8.17
C THR A 69 -1.51 -4.95 -7.64
N VAL A 70 -1.45 -4.79 -6.32
CA VAL A 70 -0.62 -3.78 -5.65
C VAL A 70 0.47 -4.47 -4.82
N ILE A 71 1.71 -4.04 -4.99
CA ILE A 71 2.87 -4.49 -4.20
C ILE A 71 3.27 -3.37 -3.24
N GLU A 72 3.24 -3.63 -1.93
CA GLU A 72 3.84 -2.76 -0.93
C GLU A 72 5.25 -3.26 -0.59
N VAL A 73 6.26 -2.40 -0.77
CA VAL A 73 7.65 -2.75 -0.51
C VAL A 73 8.02 -2.39 0.92
N TRP A 74 8.48 -3.40 1.68
CA TRP A 74 8.86 -3.31 3.08
C TRP A 74 7.77 -2.68 3.94
N PRO A 75 6.62 -3.36 4.11
CA PRO A 75 5.44 -2.83 4.82
C PRO A 75 5.70 -2.53 6.30
N GLY A 76 6.84 -2.95 6.83
CA GLY A 76 7.23 -2.74 8.22
C GLY A 76 6.27 -3.41 9.19
N LYS A 77 5.54 -2.62 9.99
CA LYS A 77 4.53 -3.12 10.94
C LYS A 77 3.11 -3.15 10.35
N GLY A 78 2.95 -3.04 9.03
CA GLY A 78 1.67 -3.21 8.36
C GLY A 78 0.72 -2.01 8.37
N TRP A 79 1.21 -0.79 8.53
CA TRP A 79 0.34 0.38 8.62
C TRP A 79 -0.54 0.57 7.39
N TYR A 80 0.04 0.48 6.16
CA TYR A 80 -0.74 0.50 4.93
C TYR A 80 -1.37 -0.85 4.61
N THR A 81 -0.81 -1.95 5.08
CA THR A 81 -1.41 -3.29 4.95
C THR A 81 -2.81 -3.34 5.56
N GLU A 82 -3.02 -2.69 6.75
CA GLU A 82 -4.36 -2.59 7.38
C GLU A 82 -5.41 -1.92 6.47
N ILE A 83 -4.98 -1.17 5.46
CA ILE A 83 -5.88 -0.47 4.52
C ILE A 83 -5.92 -1.22 3.19
N LEU A 84 -4.75 -1.47 2.59
CA LEU A 84 -4.66 -2.01 1.23
C LEU A 84 -5.14 -3.45 1.12
N ALA A 85 -4.81 -4.31 2.09
CA ALA A 85 -5.18 -5.72 2.01
C ALA A 85 -6.70 -5.92 1.97
N PRO A 86 -7.50 -5.42 2.94
CA PRO A 86 -8.95 -5.56 2.88
C PRO A 86 -9.59 -4.76 1.73
N PHE A 87 -9.04 -3.60 1.37
CA PHE A 87 -9.55 -2.79 0.27
C PHE A 87 -9.47 -3.54 -1.07
N LEU A 88 -8.32 -4.14 -1.38
CA LEU A 88 -8.10 -4.90 -2.60
C LEU A 88 -8.86 -6.23 -2.60
N LYS A 89 -8.88 -6.94 -1.47
CA LYS A 89 -9.61 -8.20 -1.30
C LYS A 89 -11.08 -8.07 -1.71
N GLN A 90 -11.74 -7.00 -1.31
CA GLN A 90 -13.16 -6.76 -1.60
C GLN A 90 -13.44 -6.51 -3.08
N GLY A 91 -12.52 -5.90 -3.81
CA GLY A 91 -12.67 -5.63 -5.24
C GLY A 91 -12.10 -6.71 -6.15
N GLY A 92 -11.65 -7.84 -5.61
CA GLY A 92 -11.04 -8.92 -6.38
C GLY A 92 -9.60 -8.64 -6.82
N GLY A 93 -8.98 -7.56 -6.31
CA GLY A 93 -7.58 -7.26 -6.51
C GLY A 93 -6.65 -8.11 -5.63
N GLN A 94 -5.34 -7.91 -5.79
CA GLN A 94 -4.33 -8.66 -5.06
C GLN A 94 -3.38 -7.74 -4.30
N PHE A 95 -3.24 -7.94 -2.99
CA PHE A 95 -2.20 -7.30 -2.19
C PHE A 95 -0.99 -8.22 -2.03
N ILE A 96 0.20 -7.71 -2.38
CA ILE A 96 1.48 -8.41 -2.24
C ILE A 96 2.35 -7.59 -1.29
N ALA A 97 2.71 -8.19 -0.17
CA ALA A 97 3.65 -7.63 0.80
C ALA A 97 5.07 -8.14 0.50
N ALA A 98 5.89 -7.28 -0.10
CA ALA A 98 7.30 -7.57 -0.39
C ALA A 98 8.14 -7.23 0.85
N GLY A 99 8.30 -8.21 1.74
CA GLY A 99 8.95 -8.07 3.03
C GLY A 99 10.44 -8.37 3.00
N PHE A 100 11.08 -8.31 4.17
CA PHE A 100 12.49 -8.63 4.31
C PHE A 100 12.74 -10.14 4.17
N PRO A 101 13.91 -10.55 3.64
CA PRO A 101 14.33 -11.95 3.68
C PRO A 101 14.40 -12.47 5.12
N GLN A 102 13.83 -13.68 5.36
CA GLN A 102 13.66 -14.24 6.72
C GLN A 102 14.95 -14.76 7.33
N HIS A 103 15.85 -15.27 6.48
CA HIS A 103 17.03 -16.01 6.93
C HIS A 103 18.34 -15.29 6.63
N THR A 104 18.30 -14.11 6.01
CA THR A 104 19.49 -13.34 5.64
C THR A 104 19.39 -11.87 6.10
N GLY A 105 20.53 -11.19 6.09
CA GLY A 105 20.61 -9.79 6.49
C GLY A 105 20.55 -9.57 8.01
N PRO A 106 20.38 -8.33 8.46
CA PRO A 106 20.40 -7.96 9.86
C PRO A 106 19.28 -8.63 10.68
N LYS A 107 19.59 -9.10 11.90
CA LYS A 107 18.62 -9.78 12.79
C LYS A 107 17.33 -8.99 13.05
N TRP A 108 17.43 -7.66 13.12
CA TRP A 108 16.24 -6.83 13.31
C TRP A 108 15.26 -6.87 12.11
N ARG A 109 15.75 -7.04 10.85
CA ARG A 109 14.90 -7.24 9.66
C ARG A 109 14.21 -8.59 9.71
N GLN A 110 14.97 -9.65 10.04
CA GLN A 110 14.41 -11.00 10.19
C GLN A 110 13.31 -11.01 11.25
N ARG A 111 13.56 -10.38 12.41
CA ARG A 111 12.57 -10.26 13.49
C ARG A 111 11.34 -9.48 13.05
N MET A 112 11.51 -8.35 12.35
CA MET A 112 10.39 -7.55 11.84
C MET A 112 9.53 -8.35 10.86
N GLN A 113 10.16 -9.13 9.97
CA GLN A 113 9.45 -10.00 9.03
C GLN A 113 8.67 -11.10 9.75
N TYR A 114 9.27 -11.75 10.73
CA TYR A 114 8.60 -12.73 11.57
C TYR A 114 7.40 -12.13 12.31
N ASP A 115 7.60 -11.00 12.99
CA ASP A 115 6.52 -10.31 13.72
C ASP A 115 5.37 -9.89 12.80
N TYR A 116 5.68 -9.45 11.56
CA TYR A 116 4.69 -9.11 10.54
C TYR A 116 3.86 -10.33 10.12
N GLN A 117 4.50 -11.48 9.88
CA GLN A 117 3.80 -12.73 9.54
C GLN A 117 2.88 -13.19 10.67
N GLN A 118 3.38 -13.14 11.92
CA GLN A 118 2.57 -13.50 13.08
C GLN A 118 1.38 -12.56 13.28
N TRP A 119 1.56 -11.28 12.94
CA TRP A 119 0.49 -10.30 12.99
C TRP A 119 -0.59 -10.57 11.94
N LEU A 120 -0.23 -10.85 10.69
CA LEU A 120 -1.19 -11.22 9.64
C LEU A 120 -2.02 -12.45 10.03
N ALA A 121 -1.37 -13.46 10.61
CA ALA A 121 -2.03 -14.71 11.02
C ALA A 121 -3.08 -14.53 12.13
N LYS A 122 -3.03 -13.42 12.89
CA LYS A 122 -4.00 -13.13 13.95
C LYS A 122 -5.37 -12.65 13.46
N SER A 123 -5.45 -12.14 12.24
CA SER A 123 -6.68 -11.61 11.65
C SER A 123 -6.88 -12.15 10.23
N PRO A 124 -7.11 -13.47 10.09
CA PRO A 124 -7.26 -14.09 8.77
C PRO A 124 -8.48 -13.53 8.01
N ALA A 125 -9.53 -13.08 8.69
CA ALA A 125 -10.67 -12.45 8.03
C ALA A 125 -10.28 -11.25 7.16
N ASP A 126 -9.25 -10.49 7.58
CA ASP A 126 -8.78 -9.31 6.88
C ASP A 126 -7.58 -9.59 5.95
N PHE A 127 -6.74 -10.58 6.31
CA PHE A 127 -5.41 -10.73 5.71
C PHE A 127 -5.11 -12.10 5.07
N ASP A 128 -6.08 -13.03 4.99
CA ASP A 128 -5.89 -14.38 4.42
C ASP A 128 -5.44 -14.38 2.95
N GLN A 129 -5.75 -13.32 2.21
CA GLN A 129 -5.36 -13.16 0.80
C GLN A 129 -4.05 -12.36 0.60
N VAL A 130 -3.38 -11.94 1.69
CA VAL A 130 -2.10 -11.27 1.59
C VAL A 130 -1.03 -12.23 1.09
N LYS A 131 -0.47 -11.94 -0.08
CA LYS A 131 0.66 -12.70 -0.60
C LYS A 131 1.96 -12.12 -0.05
N LEU A 132 2.72 -12.94 0.67
CA LEU A 132 4.04 -12.59 1.18
C LEU A 132 5.12 -13.04 0.20
N ILE A 133 6.06 -12.14 -0.09
CA ILE A 133 7.29 -12.46 -0.82
C ILE A 133 8.50 -11.85 -0.10
N GLU A 134 9.65 -12.49 -0.22
CA GLU A 134 10.92 -11.95 0.24
C GLU A 134 11.50 -11.01 -0.82
N PHE A 135 11.93 -9.83 -0.39
CA PHE A 135 12.49 -8.83 -1.31
C PHE A 135 13.57 -7.97 -0.66
N GLY A 136 14.71 -7.85 -1.33
CA GLY A 136 15.84 -7.01 -0.92
C GLY A 136 17.18 -7.73 -0.89
N PRO A 137 18.21 -7.06 -0.33
CA PRO A 137 19.56 -7.62 -0.26
C PRO A 137 19.64 -8.90 0.59
N PRO A 138 20.58 -9.82 0.31
CA PRO A 138 21.65 -9.63 -0.69
C PRO A 138 21.28 -10.02 -2.12
N SER A 139 20.20 -10.82 -2.36
CA SER A 139 19.94 -11.42 -3.68
C SER A 139 18.45 -11.64 -4.02
N PHE A 140 17.52 -11.13 -3.22
CA PHE A 140 16.08 -11.31 -3.41
C PHE A 140 15.51 -10.13 -4.22
N TRP A 141 15.83 -10.07 -5.53
CA TRP A 141 15.47 -8.93 -6.39
C TRP A 141 14.27 -9.18 -7.30
N GLN A 142 13.50 -10.23 -7.04
CA GLN A 142 12.33 -10.57 -7.82
C GLN A 142 11.05 -10.28 -7.04
N LEU A 143 10.22 -9.36 -7.54
CA LEU A 143 8.93 -8.99 -6.96
C LEU A 143 7.75 -9.81 -7.50
N GLY A 144 7.98 -10.60 -8.53
CA GLY A 144 6.98 -11.39 -9.23
C GLY A 144 7.36 -11.58 -10.69
N ARG A 145 6.40 -12.05 -11.48
CA ARG A 145 6.56 -12.13 -12.94
C ARG A 145 6.63 -10.72 -13.53
N ASP A 146 7.48 -10.51 -14.52
CA ASP A 146 7.58 -9.24 -15.24
C ASP A 146 6.19 -8.83 -15.79
N ASN A 147 5.88 -7.53 -15.72
CA ASN A 147 4.62 -6.94 -16.20
C ASN A 147 3.36 -7.54 -15.56
N SER A 148 3.40 -7.85 -14.27
CA SER A 148 2.28 -8.50 -13.57
C SER A 148 1.56 -7.62 -12.55
N ALA A 149 2.17 -6.53 -12.08
CA ALA A 149 1.59 -5.63 -11.09
C ALA A 149 1.07 -4.33 -11.73
N ASP A 150 -0.03 -3.80 -11.19
CA ASP A 150 -0.59 -2.52 -11.60
C ASP A 150 0.09 -1.36 -10.86
N ALA A 151 0.44 -1.57 -9.58
CA ALA A 151 1.10 -0.58 -8.76
C ALA A 151 2.18 -1.19 -7.85
N VAL A 152 3.27 -0.44 -7.66
CA VAL A 152 4.26 -0.66 -6.60
C VAL A 152 4.25 0.57 -5.69
N LEU A 153 4.10 0.36 -4.39
CA LEU A 153 4.05 1.41 -3.39
C LEU A 153 5.19 1.25 -2.38
N THR A 154 5.79 2.36 -2.00
CA THR A 154 6.80 2.38 -0.95
C THR A 154 6.65 3.60 -0.06
N PHE A 155 6.74 3.38 1.25
CA PHE A 155 6.51 4.40 2.26
C PHE A 155 7.68 4.46 3.24
N ARG A 156 8.53 5.49 3.10
CA ARG A 156 9.67 5.78 3.99
C ARG A 156 10.75 4.68 3.98
N ASN A 157 11.13 4.24 2.78
CA ASN A 157 12.12 3.19 2.61
C ASN A 157 13.30 3.59 1.70
N VAL A 158 13.10 4.53 0.75
CA VAL A 158 14.13 4.90 -0.25
C VAL A 158 15.41 5.36 0.44
N HIS A 159 15.31 6.12 1.55
CA HIS A 159 16.46 6.55 2.34
C HIS A 159 17.29 5.39 2.90
N ASN A 160 16.65 4.25 3.23
CA ASN A 160 17.35 3.05 3.67
C ASN A 160 18.12 2.39 2.51
N TRP A 161 17.55 2.41 1.31
CA TRP A 161 18.19 1.85 0.12
C TRP A 161 19.39 2.68 -0.31
N VAL A 162 19.24 4.00 -0.36
CA VAL A 162 20.33 4.96 -0.64
C VAL A 162 21.46 4.83 0.39
N LYS A 163 21.14 4.67 1.67
CA LYS A 163 22.14 4.41 2.72
C LYS A 163 22.83 3.06 2.53
N GLY A 164 22.11 2.06 2.08
CA GLY A 164 22.61 0.69 1.86
C GLY A 164 23.33 0.49 0.53
N GLY A 165 23.18 1.41 -0.43
CA GLY A 165 23.81 1.34 -1.76
C GLY A 165 23.21 0.31 -2.70
N TYR A 166 21.91 0.01 -2.58
CA TYR A 166 21.18 -0.94 -3.43
C TYR A 166 19.87 -0.34 -4.01
N GLU A 167 19.79 0.97 -4.04
CA GLU A 167 18.65 1.69 -4.60
C GLU A 167 18.40 1.38 -6.06
N LYS A 168 19.45 1.12 -6.85
CA LYS A 168 19.32 0.78 -8.28
C LYS A 168 18.61 -0.54 -8.49
N GLU A 169 18.99 -1.57 -7.73
CA GLU A 169 18.37 -2.90 -7.78
C GLU A 169 16.89 -2.82 -7.41
N MET A 170 16.56 -1.98 -6.41
CA MET A 170 15.17 -1.77 -5.99
C MET A 170 14.34 -1.17 -7.12
N PHE A 171 14.74 -0.03 -7.68
CA PHE A 171 13.98 0.64 -8.75
C PHE A 171 13.92 -0.19 -10.04
N THR A 172 15.00 -0.92 -10.38
CA THR A 172 15.01 -1.86 -11.52
C THR A 172 13.97 -2.97 -11.33
N ALA A 173 13.87 -3.54 -10.13
CA ALA A 173 12.89 -4.57 -9.82
C ALA A 173 11.45 -4.04 -9.90
N PHE A 174 11.21 -2.80 -9.45
CA PHE A 174 9.90 -2.14 -9.57
C PHE A 174 9.50 -1.96 -11.03
N TYR A 175 10.44 -1.49 -11.86
CA TYR A 175 10.20 -1.30 -13.28
C TYR A 175 9.86 -2.62 -13.98
N ARG A 176 10.57 -3.69 -13.65
CA ARG A 176 10.33 -5.01 -14.26
C ARG A 176 8.96 -5.58 -13.93
N VAL A 177 8.54 -5.54 -12.66
CA VAL A 177 7.28 -6.16 -12.22
C VAL A 177 6.05 -5.39 -12.68
N LEU A 178 6.16 -4.07 -12.86
CA LEU A 178 5.03 -3.23 -13.29
C LEU A 178 4.67 -3.50 -14.75
N LYS A 179 3.36 -3.55 -15.02
CA LYS A 179 2.80 -3.53 -16.37
C LYS A 179 3.21 -2.25 -17.11
N PRO A 180 3.26 -2.24 -18.47
CA PRO A 180 3.25 -0.98 -19.23
C PRO A 180 2.09 -0.10 -18.73
N GLY A 181 2.32 1.20 -18.56
CA GLY A 181 1.37 2.11 -17.92
C GLY A 181 1.20 1.91 -16.40
N GLY A 182 1.92 1.00 -15.78
CA GLY A 182 1.86 0.73 -14.34
C GLY A 182 2.47 1.86 -13.50
N LEU A 183 2.07 1.93 -12.23
CA LEU A 183 2.34 3.02 -11.30
C LEU A 183 3.42 2.66 -10.29
N LEU A 184 4.37 3.59 -10.04
CA LEU A 184 5.21 3.58 -8.85
C LEU A 184 4.84 4.77 -7.95
N GLY A 185 4.35 4.49 -6.73
CA GLY A 185 4.04 5.50 -5.70
C GLY A 185 5.13 5.54 -4.63
N VAL A 186 5.72 6.71 -4.42
CA VAL A 186 6.79 6.92 -3.44
C VAL A 186 6.40 8.00 -2.44
N VAL A 187 6.42 7.66 -1.15
CA VAL A 187 6.38 8.63 -0.05
C VAL A 187 7.67 8.47 0.76
N ASP A 188 8.49 9.51 0.85
CA ASP A 188 9.69 9.46 1.71
C ASP A 188 10.01 10.82 2.35
N HIS A 189 10.88 10.81 3.34
CA HIS A 189 11.32 11.98 4.09
C HIS A 189 12.07 12.96 3.17
N ARG A 190 11.59 14.22 3.10
CA ARG A 190 12.06 15.21 2.15
C ARG A 190 13.11 16.12 2.75
N ALA A 191 14.33 16.11 2.18
CA ALA A 191 15.40 17.04 2.48
C ALA A 191 15.20 18.41 1.79
N ASN A 192 15.96 19.40 2.20
CA ASN A 192 16.14 20.63 1.42
C ASN A 192 16.88 20.30 0.11
N SER A 193 16.63 21.08 -0.93
CA SER A 193 17.09 20.80 -2.31
C SER A 193 18.62 20.76 -2.45
N ASP A 194 19.34 21.50 -1.63
CA ASP A 194 20.79 21.67 -1.61
C ASP A 194 21.52 20.70 -0.68
N THR A 195 20.79 19.78 -0.02
CA THR A 195 21.37 18.82 0.93
C THR A 195 22.33 17.86 0.23
N HIS A 196 23.56 17.77 0.72
CA HIS A 196 24.57 16.84 0.21
C HIS A 196 24.21 15.37 0.49
N LEU A 197 24.60 14.46 -0.41
CA LEU A 197 24.30 13.03 -0.31
C LEU A 197 24.76 12.40 1.02
N ALA A 198 25.94 12.79 1.53
CA ALA A 198 26.44 12.30 2.81
C ALA A 198 25.49 12.65 3.97
N THR A 199 24.98 13.88 3.99
CA THR A 199 23.99 14.34 4.97
C THR A 199 22.66 13.62 4.81
N MET A 200 22.19 13.39 3.56
CA MET A 200 20.98 12.62 3.29
C MET A 200 21.08 11.20 3.87
N LYS A 201 22.21 10.50 3.63
CA LYS A 201 22.46 9.15 4.16
C LYS A 201 22.51 9.10 5.69
N GLN A 202 22.97 10.15 6.33
CA GLN A 202 23.06 10.25 7.78
C GLN A 202 21.73 10.61 8.42
N SER A 203 21.03 11.61 7.87
CA SER A 203 19.81 12.17 8.44
C SER A 203 18.53 11.41 8.10
N GLY A 204 18.55 10.61 7.03
CA GLY A 204 17.37 9.90 6.52
C GLY A 204 16.40 10.77 5.73
N TYR A 205 16.75 12.04 5.45
CA TYR A 205 16.01 12.90 4.53
C TYR A 205 16.65 12.87 3.15
N LEU A 206 15.86 12.68 2.09
CA LEU A 206 16.31 12.68 0.71
C LEU A 206 15.77 13.88 -0.06
N SER A 207 16.57 14.45 -0.97
CA SER A 207 16.05 15.44 -1.91
C SER A 207 15.14 14.79 -2.94
N GLU A 208 14.06 15.48 -3.35
CA GLU A 208 13.18 15.01 -4.43
C GLU A 208 13.97 14.74 -5.71
N LYS A 209 14.92 15.63 -6.04
CA LYS A 209 15.78 15.49 -7.21
C LYS A 209 16.51 14.13 -7.24
N LEU A 210 17.03 13.66 -6.10
CA LEU A 210 17.70 12.36 -6.02
C LEU A 210 16.70 11.23 -6.30
N VAL A 211 15.53 11.24 -5.64
CA VAL A 211 14.53 10.17 -5.79
C VAL A 211 13.98 10.13 -7.23
N VAL A 212 13.72 11.30 -7.82
CA VAL A 212 13.30 11.41 -9.23
C VAL A 212 14.37 10.83 -10.16
N SER A 213 15.64 11.24 -9.97
CA SER A 213 16.74 10.73 -10.80
C SER A 213 16.92 9.20 -10.70
N LEU A 214 16.73 8.61 -9.50
CA LEU A 214 16.79 7.14 -9.32
C LEU A 214 15.67 6.42 -10.09
N ALA A 215 14.45 6.96 -10.04
CA ALA A 215 13.33 6.39 -10.76
C ALA A 215 13.51 6.53 -12.29
N GLU A 216 13.94 7.71 -12.77
CA GLU A 216 14.20 7.96 -14.20
C GLU A 216 15.32 7.07 -14.76
N GLN A 217 16.39 6.84 -13.99
CA GLN A 217 17.45 5.91 -14.37
C GLN A 217 16.97 4.45 -14.55
N ALA A 218 15.89 4.07 -13.86
CA ALA A 218 15.25 2.77 -14.04
C ALA A 218 14.25 2.73 -15.21
N GLY A 219 13.96 3.89 -15.85
CA GLY A 219 13.06 4.02 -16.98
C GLY A 219 11.68 4.61 -16.66
N PHE A 220 11.42 5.02 -15.43
CA PHE A 220 10.17 5.67 -15.06
C PHE A 220 10.10 7.12 -15.55
N ILE A 221 8.87 7.60 -15.73
CA ILE A 221 8.58 9.03 -15.97
C ILE A 221 7.91 9.59 -14.72
N LEU A 222 8.39 10.71 -14.20
CA LEU A 222 7.69 11.46 -13.16
C LEU A 222 6.39 12.02 -13.74
N GLU A 223 5.25 11.58 -13.22
CA GLU A 223 3.93 12.01 -13.66
C GLU A 223 3.42 13.20 -12.84
N GLU A 224 3.55 13.13 -11.51
CA GLU A 224 3.03 14.16 -10.62
C GLU A 224 3.70 14.14 -9.26
N LYS A 225 3.69 15.31 -8.58
CA LYS A 225 4.12 15.49 -7.19
C LYS A 225 2.97 16.02 -6.37
N SER A 226 2.96 15.71 -5.07
CA SER A 226 1.93 16.23 -4.17
C SER A 226 2.51 16.63 -2.82
N GLU A 227 1.93 17.69 -2.25
CA GLU A 227 2.22 18.19 -0.90
C GLU A 227 1.32 17.55 0.18
N ILE A 228 0.55 16.50 -0.14
CA ILE A 228 -0.38 15.84 0.78
C ILE A 228 0.28 15.44 2.10
N ASN A 229 1.54 14.98 2.04
CA ASN A 229 2.31 14.54 3.19
C ASN A 229 3.38 15.55 3.64
N ALA A 230 3.28 16.80 3.21
CA ALA A 230 4.18 17.85 3.64
C ALA A 230 3.94 18.24 5.10
N ASN A 231 5.02 18.60 5.80
CA ASN A 231 4.96 19.17 7.14
C ASN A 231 5.86 20.40 7.24
N PRO A 232 5.33 21.61 7.12
CA PRO A 232 6.11 22.84 7.19
C PRO A 232 6.74 23.11 8.57
N LEU A 233 6.30 22.40 9.62
CA LEU A 233 6.90 22.52 10.96
C LEU A 233 8.19 21.73 11.08
N ASP A 234 8.47 20.82 10.15
CA ASP A 234 9.70 20.03 10.15
C ASP A 234 10.85 20.82 9.52
N SER A 235 11.77 21.31 10.34
CA SER A 235 12.96 22.04 9.90
C SER A 235 13.99 21.17 9.17
N LYS A 236 13.86 19.84 9.25
CA LYS A 236 14.79 18.83 8.69
C LYS A 236 16.19 18.83 9.33
N HIS A 237 16.43 19.72 10.30
CA HIS A 237 17.67 19.85 11.05
C HIS A 237 17.47 19.35 12.48
N HIS A 238 17.61 18.04 12.67
CA HIS A 238 17.44 17.40 13.97
C HIS A 238 18.68 16.59 14.36
N PRO A 239 18.99 16.47 15.67
CA PRO A 239 20.22 15.83 16.14
C PRO A 239 20.43 14.38 15.66
N GLU A 240 19.35 13.60 15.57
CA GLU A 240 19.34 12.23 15.07
C GLU A 240 18.64 12.12 13.70
N GLY A 241 18.70 13.19 12.89
CA GLY A 241 17.97 13.27 11.63
C GLY A 241 16.47 13.03 11.85
N VAL A 242 15.81 12.43 10.87
CA VAL A 242 14.38 12.15 10.89
C VAL A 242 13.92 11.31 12.09
N TRP A 243 14.79 10.49 12.64
CA TRP A 243 14.46 9.62 13.78
C TRP A 243 14.33 10.38 15.11
N THR A 244 14.67 11.67 15.15
CA THR A 244 14.36 12.56 16.27
C THR A 244 12.85 12.77 16.43
N LEU A 245 12.10 12.76 15.31
CA LEU A 245 10.66 13.00 15.26
C LEU A 245 9.86 11.72 15.56
N PRO A 246 8.53 11.86 15.83
CA PRO A 246 7.61 10.74 15.87
C PRO A 246 7.64 9.92 14.56
N PRO A 247 7.41 8.62 14.64
CA PRO A 247 7.09 7.83 15.84
C PRO A 247 8.33 7.36 16.61
N THR A 248 9.54 7.62 16.08
CA THR A 248 10.78 7.03 16.63
C THR A 248 11.18 7.69 17.93
N LEU A 249 11.18 9.04 18.00
CA LEU A 249 11.58 9.84 19.16
C LEU A 249 12.90 9.32 19.78
N ARG A 250 13.94 9.15 18.93
CA ARG A 250 15.22 8.49 19.30
C ARG A 250 15.93 9.13 20.48
N LEU A 251 15.68 10.40 20.76
CA LEU A 251 16.24 11.11 21.93
C LEU A 251 15.50 10.80 23.24
N GLY A 252 14.51 9.89 23.23
CA GLY A 252 13.73 9.53 24.41
C GLY A 252 13.02 10.75 25.01
N ASN A 253 13.25 11.03 26.27
CA ASN A 253 12.57 12.13 26.97
C ASN A 253 13.19 13.52 26.69
N LYS A 254 14.36 13.59 26.03
CA LYS A 254 15.03 14.86 25.74
C LYS A 254 14.23 15.68 24.73
N ASN A 255 13.67 16.81 25.18
CA ASN A 255 12.84 17.71 24.38
C ASN A 255 11.64 17.00 23.69
N GLN A 256 11.13 15.91 24.27
CA GLN A 256 10.11 15.08 23.64
C GLN A 256 8.86 15.88 23.23
N GLN A 257 8.40 16.79 24.09
CA GLN A 257 7.23 17.62 23.80
C GLN A 257 7.42 18.51 22.57
N LYS A 258 8.62 19.10 22.41
CA LYS A 258 8.99 19.87 21.22
C LYS A 258 8.85 19.01 19.94
N TYR A 259 9.40 17.81 19.96
CA TYR A 259 9.36 16.93 18.78
C TYR A 259 7.96 16.35 18.52
N LYS A 260 7.19 16.08 19.55
CA LYS A 260 5.77 15.71 19.41
C LYS A 260 4.92 16.84 18.81
N ALA A 261 5.21 18.09 19.15
CA ALA A 261 4.52 19.26 18.60
C ALA A 261 4.79 19.45 17.10
N ILE A 262 5.98 19.09 16.60
CA ILE A 262 6.30 19.08 15.18
C ILE A 262 5.47 17.99 14.46
N GLY A 263 5.30 16.84 15.08
CA GLY A 263 4.64 15.69 14.47
C GLY A 263 5.56 14.79 13.65
N GLU A 264 5.02 14.03 12.68
CA GLU A 264 5.85 13.25 11.75
C GLU A 264 6.56 14.17 10.75
N SER A 265 7.65 13.69 10.18
CA SER A 265 8.50 14.45 9.24
C SER A 265 7.77 15.00 8.03
N ASP A 266 8.35 16.03 7.43
CA ASP A 266 8.02 16.47 6.07
C ASP A 266 8.34 15.37 5.05
N ARG A 267 7.41 15.09 4.12
CA ARG A 267 7.54 14.00 3.15
C ARG A 267 7.13 14.43 1.75
N MET A 268 7.99 14.11 0.79
CA MET A 268 7.61 14.10 -0.61
C MET A 268 6.59 13.01 -0.89
N THR A 269 5.71 13.26 -1.84
CA THR A 269 4.78 12.26 -2.40
C THR A 269 4.88 12.34 -3.92
N LEU A 270 5.44 11.29 -4.53
CA LEU A 270 5.80 11.27 -5.95
C LEU A 270 5.09 10.11 -6.65
N ARG A 271 4.48 10.41 -7.79
CA ARG A 271 3.84 9.44 -8.67
C ARG A 271 4.62 9.32 -9.97
N PHE A 272 5.07 8.11 -10.26
CA PHE A 272 5.78 7.79 -11.49
C PHE A 272 4.99 6.79 -12.32
N ARG A 273 5.22 6.80 -13.62
CA ARG A 273 4.61 5.91 -14.59
C ARG A 273 5.68 5.11 -15.33
N LYS A 274 5.47 3.79 -15.46
CA LYS A 274 6.20 3.00 -16.44
C LYS A 274 5.62 3.34 -17.82
N PRO A 275 6.41 3.75 -18.82
CA PRO A 275 5.92 3.96 -20.18
C PRO A 275 5.20 2.73 -20.76
N ASN A 276 4.29 2.97 -21.72
CA ASN A 276 3.58 1.93 -22.46
C ASN A 276 4.51 1.19 -23.41
#